data_a052b09ce858c905373f639c40d16f1d
#
_entry.id   a052b09ce858c905373f639c40d16f1d
#
_cell.length_a   1.000
_cell.length_b   1.000
_cell.length_c   1.000
_cell.angle_alpha   90.00
_cell.angle_beta   90.00
_cell.angle_gamma   90.00
#
_symmetry.space_group_name_H-M   'P 1'
#
loop_
_entity.id
_entity.type
_entity.pdbx_description
1 polymer ?
#
loop_
_entity_poly.entity_id
_entity_poly.type
_entity_poly.pdbx_seq_one_letter_code
_entity_poly.pdbx_strand_id
1 'polypeptide(L)'
;HLIDGWKDYVKDFGLNAEIFSSGSIEKALEYDTSDIHKADVILIDEAHKYRNAETNDYGNLHQVCQWKKVILLSATPFNNEPDDIFNLIKLFQIPSNPTIHTKKWLINDFRELQNKYKEIRKEQRENTLSDGESFMKIKTLSEDIRQIIWPVIVRRSRVDLQEIESYRD
;
A
#
# COMPACT_ATOMS: atom_id res chain seq x y z
N HIS A 1 -14.56 -13.44 -10.74
CA HIS A 1 -15.41 -12.40 -10.12
C HIS A 1 -14.75 -11.01 -10.08
N LEU A 2 -13.54 -10.82 -9.51
CA LEU A 2 -12.91 -9.48 -9.47
C LEU A 2 -12.49 -8.99 -10.85
N ILE A 3 -11.89 -9.85 -11.67
CA ILE A 3 -11.44 -9.50 -13.03
C ILE A 3 -12.63 -9.08 -13.91
N ASP A 4 -13.76 -9.76 -13.79
CA ASP A 4 -14.93 -9.46 -14.60
C ASP A 4 -15.52 -8.09 -14.21
N GLY A 5 -15.60 -7.77 -12.92
CA GLY A 5 -16.01 -6.45 -12.46
C GLY A 5 -15.07 -5.34 -12.98
N TRP A 6 -13.77 -5.56 -13.00
CA TRP A 6 -12.82 -4.59 -13.57
C TRP A 6 -12.98 -4.42 -15.08
N LYS A 7 -13.30 -5.49 -15.84
CA LYS A 7 -13.60 -5.39 -17.27
C LYS A 7 -14.83 -4.53 -17.54
N ASP A 8 -15.86 -4.67 -16.70
CA ASP A 8 -17.07 -3.86 -16.81
C ASP A 8 -16.74 -2.38 -16.57
N TYR A 9 -15.97 -2.04 -15.51
CA TYR A 9 -15.53 -0.67 -15.28
C TYR A 9 -14.68 -0.11 -16.42
N VAL A 10 -13.73 -0.86 -16.94
CA VAL A 10 -12.90 -0.43 -18.08
C VAL A 10 -13.78 -0.08 -19.28
N LYS A 11 -14.81 -0.89 -19.55
CA LYS A 11 -15.76 -0.67 -20.64
C LYS A 11 -16.66 0.54 -20.37
N ASP A 12 -17.26 0.61 -19.20
CA ASP A 12 -18.24 1.64 -18.85
C ASP A 12 -17.64 3.04 -18.82
N PHE A 13 -16.39 3.15 -18.38
CA PHE A 13 -15.64 4.41 -18.34
C PHE A 13 -14.78 4.67 -19.59
N GLY A 14 -14.81 3.78 -20.60
CA GLY A 14 -14.05 3.93 -21.84
C GLY A 14 -12.53 4.02 -21.61
N LEU A 15 -12.00 3.28 -20.63
CA LEU A 15 -10.60 3.32 -20.29
C LEU A 15 -9.76 2.49 -21.27
N ASN A 16 -8.61 3.01 -21.67
CA ASN A 16 -7.60 2.21 -22.36
C ASN A 16 -6.72 1.49 -21.33
N ALA A 17 -7.15 0.30 -20.91
CA ALA A 17 -6.49 -0.46 -19.85
C ALA A 17 -6.47 -1.96 -20.14
N GLU A 18 -5.39 -2.61 -19.78
CA GLU A 18 -5.29 -4.06 -19.70
C GLU A 18 -5.39 -4.54 -18.25
N ILE A 19 -5.97 -5.71 -18.07
CA ILE A 19 -6.20 -6.31 -16.75
C ILE A 19 -5.39 -7.59 -16.63
N PHE A 20 -4.51 -7.63 -15.63
CA PHE A 20 -3.68 -8.77 -15.31
C PHE A 20 -4.10 -9.38 -13.97
N SER A 21 -4.08 -10.71 -13.89
CA SER A 21 -4.13 -11.37 -12.59
C SER A 21 -2.74 -11.38 -11.95
N SER A 22 -2.66 -11.45 -10.61
CA SER A 22 -1.37 -11.54 -9.91
C SER A 22 -0.51 -12.69 -10.41
N GLY A 23 -1.11 -13.85 -10.69
CA GLY A 23 -0.41 -15.02 -11.22
C GLY A 23 0.03 -14.92 -12.69
N SER A 24 -0.32 -13.85 -13.41
CA SER A 24 0.10 -13.62 -14.81
C SER A 24 1.18 -12.54 -14.96
N ILE A 25 1.56 -11.85 -13.89
CA ILE A 25 2.53 -10.74 -13.92
C ILE A 25 3.91 -11.25 -14.37
N GLU A 26 4.37 -12.38 -13.84
CA GLU A 26 5.66 -12.98 -14.21
C GLU A 26 5.74 -13.24 -15.71
N LYS A 27 4.72 -13.89 -16.26
CA LYS A 27 4.64 -14.15 -17.70
C LYS A 27 4.56 -12.86 -18.53
N ALA A 28 3.83 -11.86 -18.06
CA ALA A 28 3.74 -10.57 -18.73
C ALA A 28 5.08 -9.83 -18.78
N LEU A 29 5.94 -10.02 -17.77
CA LEU A 29 7.29 -9.44 -17.74
C LEU A 29 8.28 -10.15 -18.70
N GLU A 30 8.07 -11.44 -18.97
CA GLU A 30 8.92 -12.21 -19.89
C GLU A 30 8.75 -11.79 -21.37
N TYR A 31 7.59 -11.22 -21.72
CA TYR A 31 7.30 -10.83 -23.10
C TYR A 31 7.52 -9.31 -23.29
N ASP A 32 8.54 -8.97 -24.06
CA ASP A 32 8.92 -7.58 -24.41
C ASP A 32 7.79 -6.83 -25.17
N THR A 33 6.82 -7.55 -25.69
CA THR A 33 5.64 -7.01 -26.39
C THR A 33 4.45 -6.74 -25.48
N SER A 34 4.56 -7.07 -24.19
CA SER A 34 3.47 -6.87 -23.24
C SER A 34 3.16 -5.38 -23.04
N ASP A 35 1.87 -5.03 -23.08
CA ASP A 35 1.42 -3.66 -22.86
C ASP A 35 1.67 -3.16 -21.41
N ILE A 36 2.00 -4.08 -20.50
CA ILE A 36 2.42 -3.74 -19.13
C ILE A 36 3.64 -2.80 -19.11
N HIS A 37 4.56 -2.94 -20.08
CA HIS A 37 5.73 -2.07 -20.19
C HIS A 37 5.38 -0.67 -20.70
N LYS A 38 4.32 -0.54 -21.48
CA LYS A 38 3.86 0.72 -22.11
C LYS A 38 2.94 1.54 -21.20
N ALA A 39 2.43 0.93 -20.13
CA ALA A 39 1.51 1.60 -19.23
C ALA A 39 2.17 2.76 -18.48
N ASP A 40 1.53 3.92 -18.44
CA ASP A 40 1.94 5.08 -17.64
C ASP A 40 1.48 4.99 -16.19
N VAL A 41 0.38 4.27 -15.96
CA VAL A 41 -0.28 4.14 -14.66
C VAL A 41 -0.52 2.66 -14.36
N ILE A 42 -0.18 2.24 -13.17
CA ILE A 42 -0.49 0.91 -12.63
C ILE A 42 -1.48 1.06 -11.48
N LEU A 43 -2.62 0.40 -11.60
CA LEU A 43 -3.59 0.28 -10.51
C LEU A 43 -3.53 -1.14 -9.95
N ILE A 44 -3.32 -1.25 -8.65
CA ILE A 44 -3.18 -2.52 -7.95
C ILE A 44 -4.34 -2.66 -6.97
N ASP A 45 -5.23 -3.60 -7.27
CA ASP A 45 -6.31 -3.96 -6.36
C ASP A 45 -5.84 -4.98 -5.33
N GLU A 46 -6.43 -4.94 -4.13
CA GLU A 46 -6.05 -5.77 -2.99
C GLU A 46 -4.54 -5.70 -2.68
N ALA A 47 -3.99 -4.48 -2.72
CA ALA A 47 -2.56 -4.22 -2.56
C ALA A 47 -1.97 -4.77 -1.26
N HIS A 48 -2.80 -5.02 -0.24
CA HIS A 48 -2.37 -5.65 1.01
C HIS A 48 -1.72 -7.04 0.82
N LYS A 49 -1.94 -7.71 -0.31
CA LYS A 49 -1.29 -8.99 -0.64
C LYS A 49 0.23 -8.84 -0.83
N TYR A 50 0.68 -7.66 -1.19
CA TYR A 50 2.08 -7.35 -1.50
C TYR A 50 2.84 -6.68 -0.33
N ARG A 51 2.42 -6.93 0.91
CA ARG A 51 3.11 -6.40 2.10
C ARG A 51 4.46 -7.05 2.37
N ASN A 52 4.63 -8.30 1.97
CA ASN A 52 5.87 -9.02 2.17
C ASN A 52 6.80 -8.83 0.98
N ALA A 53 7.86 -8.03 1.19
CA ALA A 53 8.86 -7.73 0.15
C ALA A 53 9.78 -8.91 -0.21
N GLU A 54 9.73 -10.01 0.55
CA GLU A 54 10.56 -11.20 0.29
C GLU A 54 9.92 -12.16 -0.73
N THR A 55 8.69 -11.89 -1.17
CA THR A 55 8.00 -12.76 -2.14
C THR A 55 8.38 -12.43 -3.57
N ASN A 56 8.39 -13.45 -4.44
CA ASN A 56 8.59 -13.27 -5.86
C ASN A 56 7.50 -12.36 -6.47
N ASP A 57 6.26 -12.51 -6.03
CA ASP A 57 5.13 -11.68 -6.49
C ASP A 57 5.37 -10.20 -6.22
N TYR A 58 5.92 -9.87 -5.04
CA TYR A 58 6.31 -8.49 -4.73
C TYR A 58 7.45 -8.02 -5.66
N GLY A 59 8.47 -8.83 -5.86
CA GLY A 59 9.59 -8.51 -6.75
C GLY A 59 9.13 -8.21 -8.18
N ASN A 60 8.28 -9.07 -8.74
CA ASN A 60 7.69 -8.89 -10.05
C ASN A 60 6.84 -7.62 -10.13
N LEU A 61 6.00 -7.38 -9.13
CA LEU A 61 5.17 -6.17 -9.07
C LEU A 61 6.02 -4.90 -8.93
N HIS A 62 7.05 -4.94 -8.10
CA HIS A 62 7.97 -3.81 -7.95
C HIS A 62 8.66 -3.46 -9.27
N GLN A 63 9.06 -4.47 -10.06
CA GLN A 63 9.61 -4.26 -11.39
C GLN A 63 8.60 -3.59 -12.33
N VAL A 64 7.34 -4.02 -12.32
CA VAL A 64 6.26 -3.42 -13.12
C VAL A 64 6.03 -1.95 -12.75
N CYS A 65 6.11 -1.63 -11.46
CA CYS A 65 5.85 -0.28 -10.94
C CYS A 65 6.97 0.73 -11.24
N GLN A 66 8.16 0.29 -11.66
CA GLN A 66 9.29 1.18 -11.92
C GLN A 66 8.94 2.25 -12.95
N TRP A 67 9.21 3.51 -12.60
CA TRP A 67 9.01 4.68 -13.46
C TRP A 67 7.56 4.96 -13.87
N LYS A 68 6.59 4.37 -13.17
CA LYS A 68 5.17 4.51 -13.43
C LYS A 68 4.44 5.23 -12.29
N LYS A 69 3.30 5.81 -12.60
CA LYS A 69 2.36 6.26 -11.56
C LYS A 69 1.65 5.04 -10.99
N VAL A 70 1.61 4.91 -9.67
CA VAL A 70 1.03 3.74 -9.01
C VAL A 70 -0.13 4.16 -8.12
N ILE A 71 -1.25 3.45 -8.25
CA ILE A 71 -2.44 3.58 -7.42
C ILE A 71 -2.65 2.24 -6.71
N LEU A 72 -2.61 2.26 -5.39
CA LEU A 72 -2.85 1.08 -4.55
C LEU A 72 -4.26 1.16 -3.95
N LEU A 73 -5.07 0.15 -4.20
CA LEU A 73 -6.37 -0.02 -3.57
C LEU A 73 -6.27 -1.12 -2.51
N SER A 74 -6.71 -0.83 -1.30
CA SER A 74 -6.75 -1.82 -0.22
C SER A 74 -7.74 -1.42 0.85
N ALA A 75 -8.54 -2.38 1.29
CA ALA A 75 -9.43 -2.20 2.45
C ALA A 75 -8.63 -2.14 3.77
N THR A 76 -7.48 -2.81 3.83
CA THR A 76 -6.65 -2.97 5.04
C THR A 76 -5.17 -2.74 4.72
N PRO A 77 -4.76 -1.51 4.39
CA PRO A 77 -3.37 -1.23 4.00
C PRO A 77 -2.38 -1.45 5.16
N PHE A 78 -2.87 -1.35 6.38
CA PHE A 78 -2.10 -1.51 7.61
C PHE A 78 -2.73 -2.62 8.46
N ASN A 79 -1.99 -3.68 8.71
CA ASN A 79 -2.51 -4.82 9.47
C ASN A 79 -1.72 -5.08 10.76
N ASN A 80 -0.40 -5.15 10.73
CA ASN A 80 0.35 -5.59 11.88
C ASN A 80 1.62 -4.78 12.18
N GLU A 81 2.38 -4.37 11.18
CA GLU A 81 3.71 -3.80 11.35
C GLU A 81 3.96 -2.57 10.48
N PRO A 82 4.82 -1.61 10.91
CA PRO A 82 5.20 -0.47 10.08
C PRO A 82 5.79 -0.89 8.74
N ASP A 83 6.50 -2.02 8.67
CA ASP A 83 7.10 -2.54 7.45
C ASP A 83 6.05 -2.94 6.40
N ASP A 84 4.83 -3.33 6.80
CA ASP A 84 3.74 -3.61 5.86
C ASP A 84 3.45 -2.39 4.97
N ILE A 85 3.30 -1.22 5.58
CA ILE A 85 3.09 0.03 4.84
C ILE A 85 4.34 0.47 4.09
N PHE A 86 5.51 0.35 4.72
CA PHE A 86 6.76 0.73 4.07
C PHE A 86 7.00 -0.07 2.79
N ASN A 87 6.70 -1.36 2.78
CA ASN A 87 6.81 -2.19 1.59
C ASN A 87 5.84 -1.75 0.49
N LEU A 88 4.61 -1.40 0.83
CA LEU A 88 3.67 -0.86 -0.16
C LEU A 88 4.14 0.50 -0.72
N ILE A 89 4.69 1.36 0.11
CA ILE A 89 5.24 2.65 -0.32
C ILE A 89 6.42 2.46 -1.27
N LYS A 90 7.29 1.48 -1.05
CA LYS A 90 8.42 1.17 -1.93
C LYS A 90 8.02 0.80 -3.35
N LEU A 91 6.76 0.40 -3.59
CA LEU A 91 6.28 0.16 -4.94
C LEU A 91 6.23 1.43 -5.80
N PHE A 92 6.10 2.61 -5.20
CA PHE A 92 5.97 3.89 -5.91
C PHE A 92 6.91 5.00 -5.41
N GLN A 93 7.73 4.73 -4.40
CA GLN A 93 8.69 5.68 -3.86
C GLN A 93 10.08 5.06 -3.78
N ILE A 94 11.09 5.85 -4.09
CA ILE A 94 12.48 5.51 -3.83
C ILE A 94 12.80 5.96 -2.40
N PRO A 95 13.04 5.05 -1.44
CA PRO A 95 13.17 5.42 -0.03
C PRO A 95 14.33 6.35 0.30
N SER A 96 15.38 6.34 -0.53
CA SER A 96 16.54 7.24 -0.41
C SER A 96 16.34 8.61 -1.07
N ASN A 97 15.32 8.75 -1.91
CA ASN A 97 14.98 10.01 -2.57
C ASN A 97 13.44 10.11 -2.75
N PRO A 98 12.68 10.16 -1.65
CA PRO A 98 11.23 10.16 -1.72
C PRO A 98 10.69 11.51 -2.19
N THR A 99 9.56 11.47 -2.89
CA THR A 99 8.77 12.67 -3.22
C THR A 99 7.77 13.03 -2.12
N ILE A 100 7.56 12.13 -1.15
CA ILE A 100 6.77 12.41 0.05
C ILE A 100 7.57 13.33 0.96
N HIS A 101 6.97 14.46 1.33
CA HIS A 101 7.59 15.42 2.25
C HIS A 101 7.60 14.86 3.68
N THR A 102 8.73 14.30 4.09
CA THR A 102 9.00 13.89 5.46
C THR A 102 10.11 14.78 6.05
N LYS A 103 10.18 14.85 7.38
CA LYS A 103 11.25 15.62 8.07
C LYS A 103 12.62 14.96 7.92
N LYS A 104 12.65 13.67 7.63
CA LYS A 104 13.82 12.81 7.45
C LYS A 104 13.71 12.07 6.13
N TRP A 105 14.72 11.29 5.81
CA TRP A 105 14.65 10.35 4.71
C TRP A 105 13.65 9.24 5.07
N LEU A 106 12.78 8.89 4.15
CA LEU A 106 11.70 7.92 4.37
C LEU A 106 12.19 6.60 5.01
N ILE A 107 13.36 6.14 4.60
CA ILE A 107 13.99 4.94 5.18
C ILE A 107 14.32 5.10 6.66
N ASN A 108 14.72 6.30 7.10
CA ASN A 108 15.06 6.57 8.50
C ASN A 108 13.79 6.71 9.34
N ASP A 109 12.76 7.36 8.80
CA ASP A 109 11.49 7.51 9.48
C ASP A 109 10.86 6.13 9.77
N PHE A 110 10.81 5.24 8.76
CA PHE A 110 10.29 3.90 8.94
C PHE A 110 11.16 3.00 9.82
N ARG A 111 12.50 3.18 9.79
CA ARG A 111 13.39 2.46 10.71
C ARG A 111 13.11 2.84 12.17
N GLU A 112 12.89 4.11 12.46
CA GLU A 112 12.52 4.55 13.81
C GLU A 112 11.17 3.98 14.25
N LEU A 113 10.17 4.00 13.36
CA LEU A 113 8.85 3.41 13.64
C LEU A 113 8.95 1.90 13.92
N GLN A 114 9.76 1.19 13.13
CA GLN A 114 9.97 -0.24 13.32
C GLN A 114 10.68 -0.54 14.64
N ASN A 115 11.64 0.27 15.06
CA ASN A 115 12.30 0.12 16.36
C ASN A 115 11.31 0.37 17.51
N LYS A 116 10.51 1.43 17.46
CA LYS A 116 9.44 1.70 18.43
C LYS A 116 8.46 0.52 18.52
N TYR A 117 8.06 -0.03 17.38
CA TYR A 117 7.16 -1.18 17.34
C TYR A 117 7.78 -2.41 18.01
N LYS A 118 9.05 -2.73 17.72
CA LYS A 118 9.77 -3.84 18.32
C LYS A 118 9.90 -3.69 19.85
N GLU A 119 10.15 -2.48 20.34
CA GLU A 119 10.17 -2.18 21.78
C GLU A 119 8.81 -2.44 22.42
N ILE A 120 7.73 -1.92 21.85
CA ILE A 120 6.37 -2.15 22.36
C ILE A 120 6.07 -3.66 22.40
N ARG A 121 6.41 -4.39 21.34
CA ARG A 121 6.18 -5.85 21.28
C ARG A 121 7.03 -6.63 22.29
N LYS A 122 8.25 -6.16 22.60
CA LYS A 122 9.10 -6.72 23.63
C LYS A 122 8.48 -6.50 25.01
N GLU A 123 8.12 -5.27 25.34
CA GLU A 123 7.51 -4.90 26.61
C GLU A 123 6.19 -5.66 26.86
N GLN A 124 5.39 -5.86 25.81
CA GLN A 124 4.18 -6.70 25.88
C GLN A 124 4.48 -8.16 26.23
N ARG A 125 5.52 -8.75 25.62
CA ARG A 125 5.92 -10.13 25.90
C ARG A 125 6.48 -10.31 27.32
N GLU A 126 7.18 -9.29 27.83
CA GLU A 126 7.76 -9.28 29.18
C GLU A 126 6.73 -8.89 30.25
N ASN A 127 5.47 -8.63 29.87
CA ASN A 127 4.40 -8.14 30.75
C ASN A 127 4.80 -6.91 31.59
N THR A 128 5.62 -6.04 31.00
CA THR A 128 6.09 -4.81 31.66
C THR A 128 5.16 -3.62 31.39
N LEU A 129 4.18 -3.77 30.49
CA LEU A 129 3.17 -2.78 30.16
C LEU A 129 1.79 -3.25 30.60
N SER A 130 1.00 -2.35 31.16
CA SER A 130 -0.44 -2.53 31.26
C SER A 130 -1.12 -2.46 29.89
N ASP A 131 -2.33 -3.03 29.79
CA ASP A 131 -3.13 -2.95 28.55
C ASP A 131 -3.37 -1.51 28.10
N GLY A 132 -3.60 -0.58 29.05
CA GLY A 132 -3.78 0.84 28.75
C GLY A 132 -2.54 1.52 28.19
N GLU A 133 -1.37 1.26 28.75
CA GLU A 133 -0.10 1.80 28.26
C GLU A 133 0.25 1.23 26.89
N SER A 134 0.04 -0.06 26.68
CA SER A 134 0.23 -0.73 25.41
C SER A 134 -0.66 -0.11 24.33
N PHE A 135 -1.94 0.10 24.61
CA PHE A 135 -2.87 0.75 23.70
C PHE A 135 -2.42 2.17 23.34
N MET A 136 -2.00 2.97 24.30
CA MET A 136 -1.53 4.33 24.06
C MET A 136 -0.27 4.37 23.20
N LYS A 137 0.71 3.50 23.45
CA LYS A 137 1.94 3.42 22.64
C LYS A 137 1.63 3.02 21.19
N ILE A 138 0.76 2.03 20.99
CA ILE A 138 0.33 1.60 19.63
C ILE A 138 -0.43 2.72 18.92
N LYS A 139 -1.30 3.42 19.64
CA LYS A 139 -2.05 4.57 19.09
C LYS A 139 -1.10 5.66 18.61
N THR A 140 -0.13 6.06 19.43
CA THR A 140 0.87 7.08 19.08
C THR A 140 1.68 6.62 17.84
N LEU A 141 2.12 5.36 17.81
CA LEU A 141 2.82 4.81 16.64
C LEU A 141 1.98 4.88 15.37
N SER A 142 0.69 4.58 15.46
CA SER A 142 -0.24 4.65 14.33
C SER A 142 -0.43 6.10 13.85
N GLU A 143 -0.45 7.06 14.77
CA GLU A 143 -0.50 8.49 14.46
C GLU A 143 0.78 8.97 13.77
N ASP A 144 1.95 8.54 14.24
CA ASP A 144 3.25 8.84 13.61
C ASP A 144 3.29 8.31 12.15
N ILE A 145 2.87 7.06 11.93
CA ILE A 145 2.77 6.47 10.59
C ILE A 145 1.82 7.29 9.72
N ARG A 146 0.64 7.61 10.26
CA ARG A 146 -0.37 8.37 9.53
C ARG A 146 0.15 9.73 9.07
N GLN A 147 0.93 10.43 9.88
CA GLN A 147 1.51 11.72 9.50
C GLN A 147 2.45 11.61 8.29
N ILE A 148 3.21 10.52 8.19
CA ILE A 148 4.13 10.29 7.07
C ILE A 148 3.36 10.00 5.79
N ILE A 149 2.34 9.15 5.85
CA ILE A 149 1.63 8.65 4.67
C ILE A 149 0.44 9.53 4.24
N TRP A 150 0.01 10.46 5.09
CA TRP A 150 -1.14 11.34 4.83
C TRP A 150 -1.13 12.01 3.45
N PRO A 151 0.02 12.53 2.94
CA PRO A 151 0.05 13.19 1.64
C PRO A 151 -0.27 12.28 0.44
N VAL A 152 -0.18 10.96 0.61
CA VAL A 152 -0.33 9.97 -0.48
C VAL A 152 -1.51 9.02 -0.26
N ILE A 153 -2.25 9.18 0.85
CA ILE A 153 -3.42 8.35 1.14
C ILE A 153 -4.71 9.12 0.94
N VAL A 154 -5.63 8.51 0.19
CA VAL A 154 -7.02 8.91 0.13
C VAL A 154 -7.85 7.86 0.85
N ARG A 155 -8.41 8.22 2.01
CA ARG A 155 -9.32 7.35 2.75
C ARG A 155 -10.75 7.70 2.41
N ARG A 156 -11.56 6.68 2.15
CA ARG A 156 -13.01 6.78 2.05
C ARG A 156 -13.65 5.73 2.96
N SER A 157 -14.62 6.12 3.74
CA SER A 157 -15.44 5.23 4.56
C SER A 157 -16.87 5.19 4.01
N ARG A 158 -17.67 4.22 4.47
CA ARG A 158 -19.10 4.18 4.09
C ARG A 158 -19.83 5.46 4.51
N VAL A 159 -19.43 6.09 5.60
CA VAL A 159 -20.01 7.35 6.07
C VAL A 159 -19.70 8.47 5.08
N ASP A 160 -18.45 8.55 4.60
CA ASP A 160 -18.05 9.54 3.60
C ASP A 160 -18.81 9.37 2.28
N LEU A 161 -19.16 8.12 1.91
CA LEU A 161 -19.92 7.81 0.70
C LEU A 161 -21.39 8.20 0.83
N GLN A 162 -21.98 8.18 2.04
CA GLN A 162 -23.37 8.61 2.27
C GLN A 162 -23.59 10.11 2.01
N GLU A 163 -22.54 10.91 2.00
CA GLU A 163 -22.59 12.33 1.64
C GLU A 163 -22.67 12.54 0.13
N ILE A 164 -22.37 11.53 -0.67
CA ILE A 164 -22.45 11.55 -2.13
C ILE A 164 -23.84 11.05 -2.56
N GLU A 165 -24.62 11.89 -3.22
CA GLU A 165 -26.02 11.59 -3.60
C GLU A 165 -26.23 10.25 -4.32
N SER A 166 -25.25 9.84 -5.15
CA SER A 166 -25.29 8.58 -5.91
C SER A 166 -25.12 7.30 -5.07
N TYR A 167 -24.82 7.42 -3.77
CA TYR A 167 -24.62 6.28 -2.85
C TYR A 167 -25.58 6.30 -1.66
N ARG A 168 -26.68 7.04 -1.75
CA ARG A 168 -27.68 7.18 -0.68
C ARG A 168 -28.78 6.14 -0.69
N ASP A 169 -28.75 5.15 -1.58
CA ASP A 169 -29.73 4.06 -1.68
C ASP A 169 -29.39 2.88 -0.78
#